data_18b5003289c77c42af2356622fb88bf6
#
_entry.id   18b5003289c77c42af2356622fb88bf6
#
_cell.length_a   1.000
_cell.length_b   1.000
_cell.length_c   1.000
_cell.angle_alpha   90.00
_cell.angle_beta   90.00
_cell.angle_gamma   90.00
#
_symmetry.space_group_name_H-M   'P 1'
#
loop_
_entity.id
_entity.type
_entity.pdbx_description
1 polymer ?
#
loop_
_entity_poly.entity_id
_entity_poly.type
_entity_poly.pdbx_seq_one_letter_code
_entity_poly.pdbx_strand_id
1 'polypeptide(L)'
;LIKNLFKIILFCLFSFQFSVAVMVNDGFEEYKKGNVLEALSIFEKACEDGAYSGCYNAGLMYYKGDAIQQNYTEAAKNFMKACDEGHTGACYNLAYMFQNGLGLRLNSLKAVSLYEKSCENGISAGCYNLAVMYETEDGVEKDLFKAVDYLTQACDKDHAKACYNLAIRFQNEDGVEKNPLRAAQLYEKACDLGHENACYNLGVMYMDGEFLKKNKLKAAELFKKSCDMNFDLACKAYNNLNK
;
A
#
# COMPACT_ATOMS: atom_id res chain seq x y z
N LEU A 1 -33.56 -7.33 -36.72
CA LEU A 1 -34.05 -7.64 -35.35
C LEU A 1 -32.90 -7.81 -34.37
N ILE A 2 -31.91 -8.66 -34.64
CA ILE A 2 -30.75 -8.94 -33.75
C ILE A 2 -29.92 -7.69 -33.46
N LYS A 3 -29.64 -6.84 -34.48
CA LYS A 3 -28.89 -5.58 -34.29
C LYS A 3 -29.61 -4.57 -33.38
N ASN A 4 -30.92 -4.52 -33.42
CA ASN A 4 -31.71 -3.63 -32.56
C ASN A 4 -31.78 -4.18 -31.14
N LEU A 5 -31.89 -5.49 -30.96
CA LEU A 5 -31.87 -6.13 -29.65
C LEU A 5 -30.51 -5.92 -28.95
N PHE A 6 -29.40 -6.06 -29.70
CA PHE A 6 -28.05 -5.81 -29.19
C PHE A 6 -27.85 -4.34 -28.75
N LYS A 7 -28.36 -3.36 -29.51
CA LYS A 7 -28.33 -1.95 -29.13
C LYS A 7 -29.15 -1.64 -27.87
N ILE A 8 -30.31 -2.27 -27.72
CA ILE A 8 -31.18 -2.10 -26.54
C ILE A 8 -30.48 -2.69 -25.31
N ILE A 9 -29.89 -3.90 -25.41
CA ILE A 9 -29.15 -4.53 -24.32
C ILE A 9 -27.93 -3.67 -23.92
N LEU A 10 -27.17 -3.15 -24.90
CA LEU A 10 -26.01 -2.28 -24.61
C LEU A 10 -26.46 -0.98 -23.92
N PHE A 11 -27.56 -0.38 -24.33
CA PHE A 11 -28.11 0.83 -23.74
C PHE A 11 -28.62 0.58 -22.31
N CYS A 12 -29.29 -0.54 -22.06
CA CYS A 12 -29.76 -0.93 -20.74
C CYS A 12 -28.57 -1.20 -19.79
N LEU A 13 -27.51 -1.88 -20.25
CA LEU A 13 -26.30 -2.12 -19.47
C LEU A 13 -25.58 -0.80 -19.13
N PHE A 14 -25.49 0.12 -20.09
CA PHE A 14 -24.86 1.42 -19.88
C PHE A 14 -25.64 2.30 -18.90
N SER A 15 -26.97 2.32 -19.01
CA SER A 15 -27.84 3.06 -18.07
C SER A 15 -27.80 2.46 -16.66
N PHE A 16 -27.69 1.14 -16.54
CA PHE A 16 -27.57 0.45 -15.25
C PHE A 16 -26.22 0.76 -14.56
N GLN A 17 -25.11 0.65 -15.29
CA GLN A 17 -23.78 1.00 -14.74
C GLN A 17 -23.70 2.48 -14.34
N PHE A 18 -24.32 3.38 -15.08
CA PHE A 18 -24.38 4.79 -14.74
C PHE A 18 -25.20 5.03 -13.46
N SER A 19 -26.32 4.37 -13.29
CA SER A 19 -27.17 4.44 -12.09
C SER A 19 -26.41 3.97 -10.84
N VAL A 20 -25.64 2.89 -10.95
CA VAL A 20 -24.88 2.30 -9.85
C VAL A 20 -23.69 3.19 -9.44
N ALA A 21 -23.02 3.82 -10.41
CA ALA A 21 -21.94 4.78 -10.13
C ALA A 21 -22.46 6.04 -9.41
N VAL A 22 -23.64 6.55 -9.78
CA VAL A 22 -24.31 7.66 -9.09
C VAL A 22 -24.60 7.29 -7.63
N MET A 23 -25.11 6.10 -7.38
CA MET A 23 -25.41 5.63 -6.02
C MET A 23 -24.17 5.61 -5.11
N VAL A 24 -23.00 5.19 -5.60
CA VAL A 24 -21.77 5.23 -4.81
C VAL A 24 -21.36 6.67 -4.47
N ASN A 25 -21.55 7.62 -5.40
CA ASN A 25 -21.30 9.04 -5.13
C ASN A 25 -22.27 9.60 -4.08
N ASP A 26 -23.54 9.22 -4.13
CA ASP A 26 -24.53 9.61 -3.10
C ASP A 26 -24.09 9.12 -1.70
N GLY A 27 -23.60 7.89 -1.62
CA GLY A 27 -23.03 7.35 -0.38
C GLY A 27 -21.86 8.19 0.16
N PHE A 28 -20.95 8.66 -0.72
CA PHE A 28 -19.86 9.55 -0.31
C PHE A 28 -20.38 10.92 0.15
N GLU A 29 -21.40 11.47 -0.49
CA GLU A 29 -21.97 12.75 -0.06
C GLU A 29 -22.64 12.63 1.31
N GLU A 30 -23.37 11.56 1.59
CA GLU A 30 -23.95 11.32 2.91
C GLU A 30 -22.86 11.10 3.99
N TYR A 31 -21.78 10.38 3.65
CA TYR A 31 -20.64 10.22 4.55
C TYR A 31 -19.99 11.56 4.91
N LYS A 32 -19.78 12.48 3.93
CA LYS A 32 -19.24 13.82 4.16
C LYS A 32 -20.13 14.70 5.03
N LYS A 33 -21.46 14.53 4.94
CA LYS A 33 -22.44 15.23 5.79
C LYS A 33 -22.46 14.69 7.23
N GLY A 34 -21.77 13.57 7.49
CA GLY A 34 -21.80 12.89 8.79
C GLY A 34 -22.96 11.89 8.96
N ASN A 35 -23.75 11.65 7.91
CA ASN A 35 -24.85 10.69 7.88
C ASN A 35 -24.31 9.26 7.65
N VAL A 36 -23.47 8.77 8.58
CA VAL A 36 -22.65 7.55 8.38
C VAL A 36 -23.50 6.30 8.18
N LEU A 37 -24.59 6.13 8.90
CA LEU A 37 -25.48 4.97 8.76
C LEU A 37 -26.21 4.97 7.41
N GLU A 38 -26.60 6.13 6.91
CA GLU A 38 -27.22 6.29 5.60
C GLU A 38 -26.20 6.00 4.48
N ALA A 39 -24.98 6.52 4.61
CA ALA A 39 -23.89 6.21 3.70
C ALA A 39 -23.61 4.70 3.62
N LEU A 40 -23.55 4.02 4.77
CA LEU A 40 -23.38 2.57 4.81
C LEU A 40 -24.51 1.85 4.07
N SER A 41 -25.75 2.20 4.34
CA SER A 41 -26.91 1.60 3.67
C SER A 41 -26.88 1.79 2.15
N ILE A 42 -26.43 2.97 1.68
CA ILE A 42 -26.27 3.27 0.26
C ILE A 42 -25.14 2.41 -0.35
N PHE A 43 -23.99 2.29 0.34
CA PHE A 43 -22.90 1.45 -0.15
C PHE A 43 -23.26 -0.04 -0.19
N GLU A 44 -23.99 -0.55 0.82
CA GLU A 44 -24.48 -1.92 0.83
C GLU A 44 -25.45 -2.19 -0.33
N LYS A 45 -26.37 -1.28 -0.55
CA LYS A 45 -27.30 -1.37 -1.69
C LYS A 45 -26.55 -1.32 -3.03
N ALA A 46 -25.60 -0.40 -3.18
CA ALA A 46 -24.76 -0.34 -4.38
C ALA A 46 -23.97 -1.65 -4.58
N CYS A 47 -23.50 -2.27 -3.50
CA CYS A 47 -22.84 -3.57 -3.52
C CYS A 47 -23.78 -4.71 -3.96
N GLU A 48 -25.02 -4.71 -3.50
CA GLU A 48 -26.06 -5.67 -3.91
C GLU A 48 -26.39 -5.51 -5.40
N ASP A 49 -26.45 -4.27 -5.86
CA ASP A 49 -26.70 -3.91 -7.25
C ASP A 49 -25.46 -4.07 -8.16
N GLY A 50 -24.37 -4.69 -7.65
CA GLY A 50 -23.19 -5.06 -8.44
C GLY A 50 -22.10 -3.98 -8.55
N ALA A 51 -22.15 -2.89 -7.74
CA ALA A 51 -21.05 -1.95 -7.64
C ALA A 51 -20.00 -2.45 -6.65
N TYR A 52 -18.91 -3.00 -7.13
CA TYR A 52 -17.82 -3.50 -6.26
C TYR A 52 -17.17 -2.40 -5.42
N SER A 53 -17.20 -1.14 -5.89
CA SER A 53 -16.78 0.02 -5.10
C SER A 53 -17.72 0.28 -3.92
N GLY A 54 -19.01 -0.03 -4.02
CA GLY A 54 -19.94 -0.04 -2.90
C GLY A 54 -19.55 -1.09 -1.86
N CYS A 55 -19.29 -2.33 -2.31
CA CYS A 55 -18.78 -3.39 -1.42
C CYS A 55 -17.48 -2.96 -0.73
N TYR A 56 -16.54 -2.39 -1.48
CA TYR A 56 -15.28 -1.92 -0.91
C TYR A 56 -15.47 -0.86 0.17
N ASN A 57 -16.33 0.13 -0.08
CA ASN A 57 -16.59 1.22 0.88
C ASN A 57 -17.37 0.73 2.11
N ALA A 58 -18.36 -0.13 1.94
CA ALA A 58 -19.03 -0.78 3.08
C ALA A 58 -18.03 -1.61 3.90
N GLY A 59 -17.15 -2.36 3.23
CA GLY A 59 -16.06 -3.09 3.86
C GLY A 59 -15.12 -2.20 4.67
N LEU A 60 -14.74 -1.04 4.16
CA LEU A 60 -13.92 -0.06 4.88
C LEU A 60 -14.62 0.50 6.11
N MET A 61 -15.91 0.80 6.02
CA MET A 61 -16.69 1.30 7.16
C MET A 61 -16.78 0.26 8.28
N TYR A 62 -17.06 -0.99 7.95
CA TYR A 62 -17.06 -2.09 8.92
C TYR A 62 -15.68 -2.37 9.51
N TYR A 63 -14.62 -2.26 8.68
CA TYR A 63 -13.24 -2.46 9.12
C TYR A 63 -12.78 -1.40 10.12
N LYS A 64 -13.10 -0.12 9.87
CA LYS A 64 -12.72 0.99 10.74
C LYS A 64 -13.59 1.09 12.00
N GLY A 65 -14.87 0.83 11.89
CA GLY A 65 -15.84 1.05 12.95
C GLY A 65 -16.16 2.54 13.16
N ASP A 66 -16.01 3.37 12.13
CA ASP A 66 -16.25 4.82 12.19
C ASP A 66 -17.74 5.10 12.34
N ALA A 67 -18.15 5.58 13.52
CA ALA A 67 -19.54 5.85 13.93
C ALA A 67 -20.53 4.65 13.78
N ILE A 68 -20.00 3.45 13.56
CA ILE A 68 -20.69 2.16 13.61
C ILE A 68 -19.88 1.17 14.45
N GLN A 69 -20.48 0.10 14.90
CA GLN A 69 -19.72 -0.95 15.58
C GLN A 69 -18.76 -1.63 14.57
N GLN A 70 -17.47 -1.69 14.90
CA GLN A 70 -16.48 -2.41 14.12
C GLN A 70 -16.89 -3.88 13.96
N ASN A 71 -16.84 -4.36 12.70
CA ASN A 71 -17.21 -5.74 12.39
C ASN A 71 -16.29 -6.30 11.28
N TYR A 72 -15.22 -6.94 11.69
CA TYR A 72 -14.25 -7.55 10.76
C TYR A 72 -14.85 -8.66 9.89
N THR A 73 -15.86 -9.38 10.39
CA THR A 73 -16.52 -10.43 9.60
C THR A 73 -17.30 -9.84 8.42
N GLU A 74 -18.08 -8.78 8.65
CA GLU A 74 -18.78 -8.09 7.56
C GLU A 74 -17.79 -7.35 6.65
N ALA A 75 -16.71 -6.77 7.20
CA ALA A 75 -15.64 -6.17 6.38
C ALA A 75 -15.04 -7.20 5.42
N ALA A 76 -14.66 -8.37 5.92
CA ALA A 76 -14.08 -9.44 5.12
C ALA A 76 -15.02 -9.93 4.01
N LYS A 77 -16.30 -10.11 4.31
CA LYS A 77 -17.34 -10.51 3.35
C LYS A 77 -17.47 -9.49 2.21
N ASN A 78 -17.50 -8.20 2.56
CA ASN A 78 -17.59 -7.12 1.58
C ASN A 78 -16.31 -6.99 0.74
N PHE A 79 -15.12 -7.08 1.36
CA PHE A 79 -13.85 -7.08 0.62
C PHE A 79 -13.71 -8.31 -0.27
N MET A 80 -14.18 -9.49 0.15
CA MET A 80 -14.16 -10.70 -0.67
C MET A 80 -14.98 -10.49 -1.93
N LYS A 81 -16.23 -10.03 -1.79
CA LYS A 81 -17.12 -9.74 -2.91
C LYS A 81 -16.51 -8.72 -3.89
N ALA A 82 -15.91 -7.64 -3.36
CA ALA A 82 -15.25 -6.64 -4.20
C ALA A 82 -13.98 -7.18 -4.87
N CYS A 83 -13.16 -7.98 -4.18
CA CYS A 83 -11.94 -8.56 -4.72
C CYS A 83 -12.21 -9.59 -5.82
N ASP A 84 -13.25 -10.43 -5.66
CA ASP A 84 -13.64 -11.43 -6.66
C ASP A 84 -14.04 -10.75 -7.98
N GLU A 85 -14.62 -9.56 -7.89
CA GLU A 85 -15.00 -8.73 -9.04
C GLU A 85 -13.87 -7.77 -9.51
N GLY A 86 -12.65 -7.96 -9.01
CA GLY A 86 -11.46 -7.28 -9.50
C GLY A 86 -11.10 -5.97 -8.82
N HIS A 87 -11.73 -5.59 -7.71
CA HIS A 87 -11.34 -4.39 -6.97
C HIS A 87 -10.01 -4.60 -6.23
N THR A 88 -8.92 -4.08 -6.77
CA THR A 88 -7.54 -4.35 -6.31
C THR A 88 -7.28 -3.95 -4.86
N GLY A 89 -7.81 -2.79 -4.42
CA GLY A 89 -7.72 -2.35 -3.03
C GLY A 89 -8.45 -3.27 -2.05
N ALA A 90 -9.56 -3.91 -2.50
CA ALA A 90 -10.25 -4.89 -1.68
C ALA A 90 -9.44 -6.17 -1.54
N CYS A 91 -8.75 -6.62 -2.60
CA CYS A 91 -7.85 -7.77 -2.53
C CYS A 91 -6.70 -7.53 -1.53
N TYR A 92 -6.13 -6.33 -1.55
CA TYR A 92 -5.11 -5.92 -0.58
C TYR A 92 -5.62 -5.98 0.87
N ASN A 93 -6.79 -5.38 1.15
CA ASN A 93 -7.36 -5.39 2.49
C ASN A 93 -7.74 -6.80 2.94
N LEU A 94 -8.29 -7.61 2.04
CA LEU A 94 -8.63 -9.00 2.31
C LEU A 94 -7.37 -9.84 2.60
N ALA A 95 -6.28 -9.61 1.87
CA ALA A 95 -4.99 -10.23 2.13
C ALA A 95 -4.50 -9.92 3.55
N TYR A 96 -4.54 -8.66 3.94
CA TYR A 96 -4.19 -8.21 5.29
C TYR A 96 -5.06 -8.87 6.36
N MET A 97 -6.37 -9.02 6.12
CA MET A 97 -7.27 -9.69 7.04
C MET A 97 -6.98 -11.19 7.18
N PHE A 98 -6.64 -11.88 6.09
CA PHE A 98 -6.20 -13.29 6.16
C PHE A 98 -4.88 -13.45 6.88
N GLN A 99 -3.92 -12.55 6.65
CA GLN A 99 -2.60 -12.58 7.30
C GLN A 99 -2.71 -12.40 8.82
N ASN A 100 -3.64 -11.55 9.27
CA ASN A 100 -3.78 -11.20 10.68
C ASN A 100 -4.96 -11.91 11.39
N GLY A 101 -5.73 -12.74 10.69
CA GLY A 101 -6.89 -13.42 11.26
C GLY A 101 -8.03 -12.50 11.68
N LEU A 102 -8.22 -11.36 10.99
CA LEU A 102 -9.23 -10.36 11.32
C LEU A 102 -10.59 -10.73 10.70
N GLY A 103 -11.54 -11.16 11.53
CA GLY A 103 -12.87 -11.57 11.09
C GLY A 103 -12.92 -12.85 10.25
N LEU A 104 -11.76 -13.44 9.98
CA LEU A 104 -11.53 -14.66 9.22
C LEU A 104 -10.52 -15.55 9.96
N ARG A 105 -10.55 -16.85 9.65
CA ARG A 105 -9.45 -17.72 10.08
C ARG A 105 -8.15 -17.30 9.39
N LEU A 106 -7.09 -17.09 10.17
CA LEU A 106 -5.74 -16.81 9.67
C LEU A 106 -5.37 -17.81 8.56
N ASN A 107 -4.86 -17.28 7.44
CA ASN A 107 -4.43 -18.08 6.31
C ASN A 107 -3.39 -17.33 5.47
N SER A 108 -2.13 -17.47 5.83
CA SER A 108 -1.01 -16.80 5.15
C SER A 108 -0.89 -17.18 3.67
N LEU A 109 -1.21 -18.44 3.28
CA LEU A 109 -1.23 -18.83 1.86
C LEU A 109 -2.24 -18.04 1.03
N LYS A 110 -3.45 -17.81 1.57
CA LYS A 110 -4.43 -16.95 0.91
C LYS A 110 -3.99 -15.50 0.88
N ALA A 111 -3.35 -15.02 1.95
CA ALA A 111 -2.80 -13.67 2.00
C ALA A 111 -1.76 -13.46 0.89
N VAL A 112 -0.82 -14.39 0.71
CA VAL A 112 0.17 -14.37 -0.39
C VAL A 112 -0.51 -14.21 -1.74
N SER A 113 -1.44 -15.10 -2.10
CA SER A 113 -2.13 -15.06 -3.40
C SER A 113 -2.89 -13.74 -3.63
N LEU A 114 -3.51 -13.19 -2.59
CA LEU A 114 -4.23 -11.92 -2.69
C LEU A 114 -3.28 -10.71 -2.76
N TYR A 115 -2.14 -10.74 -2.07
CA TYR A 115 -1.10 -9.72 -2.23
C TYR A 115 -0.46 -9.78 -3.62
N GLU A 116 -0.23 -10.99 -4.18
CA GLU A 116 0.23 -11.15 -5.57
C GLU A 116 -0.73 -10.47 -6.54
N LYS A 117 -2.02 -10.83 -6.48
CA LYS A 117 -3.07 -10.21 -7.30
C LYS A 117 -3.10 -8.69 -7.14
N SER A 118 -2.94 -8.18 -5.91
CA SER A 118 -2.92 -6.75 -5.60
C SER A 118 -1.67 -6.06 -6.18
N CYS A 119 -0.50 -6.68 -6.04
CA CYS A 119 0.78 -6.18 -6.56
C CYS A 119 0.79 -6.11 -8.09
N GLU A 120 0.35 -7.16 -8.78
CA GLU A 120 0.21 -7.23 -10.23
C GLU A 120 -0.69 -6.10 -10.76
N ASN A 121 -1.75 -5.78 -10.03
CA ASN A 121 -2.68 -4.71 -10.38
C ASN A 121 -2.28 -3.33 -9.85
N GLY A 122 -1.03 -3.14 -9.44
CA GLY A 122 -0.45 -1.83 -9.21
C GLY A 122 -0.45 -1.31 -7.77
N ILE A 123 -0.94 -2.08 -6.79
CA ILE A 123 -0.91 -1.67 -5.38
C ILE A 123 0.49 -1.92 -4.81
N SER A 124 1.30 -0.87 -4.67
CA SER A 124 2.67 -0.96 -4.16
C SER A 124 2.77 -1.55 -2.76
N ALA A 125 1.78 -1.28 -1.90
CA ALA A 125 1.72 -1.87 -0.56
C ALA A 125 1.52 -3.40 -0.60
N GLY A 126 0.83 -3.94 -1.61
CA GLY A 126 0.70 -5.38 -1.83
C GLY A 126 2.04 -6.02 -2.16
N CYS A 127 2.81 -5.41 -3.07
CA CYS A 127 4.17 -5.85 -3.40
C CYS A 127 5.09 -5.80 -2.16
N TYR A 128 5.01 -4.72 -1.37
CA TYR A 128 5.79 -4.58 -0.15
C TYR A 128 5.47 -5.66 0.89
N ASN A 129 4.19 -5.91 1.16
CA ASN A 129 3.79 -6.94 2.13
C ASN A 129 4.19 -8.34 1.65
N LEU A 130 4.07 -8.61 0.35
CA LEU A 130 4.51 -9.86 -0.24
C LEU A 130 6.02 -10.07 -0.08
N ALA A 131 6.83 -9.02 -0.28
CA ALA A 131 8.26 -9.07 -0.03
C ALA A 131 8.55 -9.43 1.43
N VAL A 132 7.85 -8.81 2.39
CA VAL A 132 7.99 -9.13 3.83
C VAL A 132 7.61 -10.58 4.11
N MET A 133 6.57 -11.13 3.47
CA MET A 133 6.18 -12.54 3.67
C MET A 133 7.28 -13.49 3.18
N TYR A 134 7.94 -13.21 2.05
CA TYR A 134 9.09 -14.00 1.58
C TYR A 134 10.33 -13.84 2.48
N GLU A 135 10.52 -12.70 3.15
CA GLU A 135 11.60 -12.50 4.11
C GLU A 135 11.38 -13.28 5.41
N THR A 136 10.13 -13.31 5.88
CA THR A 136 9.74 -13.84 7.20
C THR A 136 9.21 -15.26 7.18
N GLU A 137 9.15 -15.90 6.00
CA GLU A 137 8.62 -17.26 5.83
C GLU A 137 7.14 -17.39 6.22
N ASP A 138 6.37 -16.29 6.04
CA ASP A 138 4.95 -16.25 6.38
C ASP A 138 4.09 -16.75 5.20
N GLY A 139 3.67 -18.00 5.23
CA GLY A 139 2.83 -18.62 4.21
C GLY A 139 3.55 -19.01 2.90
N VAL A 140 4.82 -18.72 2.79
CA VAL A 140 5.71 -19.10 1.69
C VAL A 140 7.07 -19.51 2.22
N GLU A 141 7.82 -20.31 1.47
CA GLU A 141 9.21 -20.59 1.77
C GLU A 141 10.05 -19.31 1.64
N LYS A 142 10.99 -19.11 2.56
CA LYS A 142 11.87 -17.94 2.57
C LYS A 142 12.65 -17.83 1.26
N ASP A 143 12.54 -16.68 0.60
CA ASP A 143 13.22 -16.39 -0.67
C ASP A 143 13.59 -14.92 -0.75
N LEU A 144 14.84 -14.61 -0.42
CA LEU A 144 15.34 -13.23 -0.41
C LEU A 144 15.45 -12.64 -1.83
N PHE A 145 15.63 -13.45 -2.87
CA PHE A 145 15.65 -12.96 -4.25
C PHE A 145 14.26 -12.48 -4.67
N LYS A 146 13.21 -13.28 -4.37
CA LYS A 146 11.83 -12.85 -4.60
C LYS A 146 11.46 -11.63 -3.76
N ALA A 147 11.90 -11.58 -2.50
CA ALA A 147 11.68 -10.41 -1.66
C ALA A 147 12.26 -9.14 -2.29
N VAL A 148 13.47 -9.21 -2.84
CA VAL A 148 14.11 -8.09 -3.56
C VAL A 148 13.32 -7.71 -4.82
N ASP A 149 12.84 -8.68 -5.59
CA ASP A 149 12.03 -8.40 -6.78
C ASP A 149 10.74 -7.66 -6.41
N TYR A 150 10.04 -8.08 -5.37
CA TYR A 150 8.83 -7.41 -4.91
C TYR A 150 9.10 -6.06 -4.25
N LEU A 151 10.23 -5.90 -3.50
CA LEU A 151 10.66 -4.60 -3.01
C LEU A 151 10.97 -3.63 -4.16
N THR A 152 11.58 -4.13 -5.25
CA THR A 152 11.87 -3.34 -6.45
C THR A 152 10.57 -2.86 -7.08
N GLN A 153 9.62 -3.76 -7.31
CA GLN A 153 8.31 -3.41 -7.87
C GLN A 153 7.56 -2.38 -7.01
N ALA A 154 7.62 -2.53 -5.68
CA ALA A 154 7.00 -1.58 -4.76
C ALA A 154 7.71 -0.21 -4.79
N CYS A 155 9.05 -0.21 -4.80
CA CYS A 155 9.84 1.02 -4.87
C CYS A 155 9.64 1.77 -6.20
N ASP A 156 9.53 1.05 -7.32
CA ASP A 156 9.27 1.66 -8.64
C ASP A 156 7.90 2.36 -8.68
N LYS A 157 6.95 1.89 -7.84
CA LYS A 157 5.64 2.51 -7.61
C LYS A 157 5.62 3.46 -6.40
N ASP A 158 6.76 4.07 -6.08
CA ASP A 158 6.95 5.11 -5.06
C ASP A 158 6.55 4.71 -3.63
N HIS A 159 6.74 3.44 -3.27
CA HIS A 159 6.57 2.99 -1.90
C HIS A 159 7.84 3.27 -1.07
N ALA A 160 7.83 4.34 -0.28
CA ALA A 160 9.00 4.83 0.45
C ALA A 160 9.71 3.76 1.29
N LYS A 161 8.95 2.97 2.08
CA LYS A 161 9.51 1.87 2.90
C LYS A 161 10.16 0.78 2.06
N ALA A 162 9.61 0.49 0.87
CA ALA A 162 10.20 -0.51 -0.02
C ALA A 162 11.53 -0.02 -0.58
N CYS A 163 11.62 1.24 -1.01
CA CYS A 163 12.88 1.83 -1.46
C CYS A 163 13.94 1.81 -0.35
N TYR A 164 13.55 2.14 0.88
CA TYR A 164 14.43 2.08 2.05
C TYR A 164 14.92 0.65 2.34
N ASN A 165 14.02 -0.33 2.38
CA ASN A 165 14.40 -1.72 2.63
C ASN A 165 15.28 -2.27 1.50
N LEU A 166 14.96 -1.95 0.24
CA LEU A 166 15.77 -2.34 -0.91
C LEU A 166 17.20 -1.73 -0.84
N ALA A 167 17.32 -0.48 -0.38
CA ALA A 167 18.62 0.16 -0.17
C ALA A 167 19.46 -0.62 0.86
N ILE A 168 18.86 -1.05 1.97
CA ILE A 168 19.51 -1.89 2.98
C ILE A 168 20.01 -3.20 2.38
N ARG A 169 19.21 -3.85 1.49
CA ARG A 169 19.61 -5.10 0.81
C ARG A 169 20.88 -4.91 -0.02
N PHE A 170 20.93 -3.84 -0.83
CA PHE A 170 22.13 -3.50 -1.62
C PHE A 170 23.33 -3.10 -0.76
N GLN A 171 23.12 -2.54 0.41
CA GLN A 171 24.19 -2.18 1.34
C GLN A 171 24.79 -3.41 2.02
N ASN A 172 23.97 -4.39 2.39
CA ASN A 172 24.33 -5.54 3.22
C ASN A 172 24.59 -6.84 2.44
N GLU A 173 24.41 -6.84 1.10
CA GLU A 173 24.54 -8.05 0.27
C GLU A 173 23.49 -9.13 0.60
N ASP A 174 22.26 -8.70 0.86
CA ASP A 174 21.21 -9.56 1.36
C ASP A 174 20.16 -9.83 0.26
N GLY A 175 20.29 -10.96 -0.45
CA GLY A 175 19.48 -11.33 -1.61
C GLY A 175 19.83 -10.59 -2.91
N VAL A 176 20.86 -9.75 -2.90
CA VAL A 176 21.41 -9.05 -4.07
C VAL A 176 22.92 -8.88 -3.91
N GLU A 177 23.63 -8.68 -5.01
CA GLU A 177 25.03 -8.27 -4.96
C GLU A 177 25.19 -6.88 -4.32
N LYS A 178 26.20 -6.74 -3.44
CA LYS A 178 26.48 -5.49 -2.76
C LYS A 178 26.71 -4.34 -3.74
N ASN A 179 25.93 -3.28 -3.61
CA ASN A 179 26.06 -2.08 -4.43
C ASN A 179 25.71 -0.81 -3.64
N PRO A 180 26.70 -0.23 -2.91
CA PRO A 180 26.47 0.96 -2.09
C PRO A 180 26.02 2.19 -2.90
N LEU A 181 26.42 2.32 -4.15
CA LEU A 181 25.95 3.43 -5.01
C LEU A 181 24.46 3.28 -5.33
N ARG A 182 24.01 2.05 -5.61
CA ARG A 182 22.59 1.78 -5.80
C ARG A 182 21.82 1.98 -4.50
N ALA A 183 22.37 1.57 -3.37
CA ALA A 183 21.78 1.84 -2.04
C ALA A 183 21.60 3.35 -1.81
N ALA A 184 22.60 4.18 -2.13
CA ALA A 184 22.50 5.63 -1.99
C ALA A 184 21.38 6.23 -2.85
N GLN A 185 21.24 5.80 -4.11
CA GLN A 185 20.13 6.23 -4.99
C GLN A 185 18.77 5.86 -4.44
N LEU A 186 18.64 4.66 -3.87
CA LEU A 186 17.39 4.19 -3.27
C LEU A 186 17.08 4.91 -1.96
N TYR A 187 18.09 5.20 -1.13
CA TYR A 187 17.93 6.07 0.04
C TYR A 187 17.50 7.48 -0.36
N GLU A 188 18.08 8.05 -1.44
CA GLU A 188 17.66 9.36 -1.95
C GLU A 188 16.19 9.33 -2.37
N LYS A 189 15.78 8.35 -3.17
CA LYS A 189 14.37 8.17 -3.56
C LYS A 189 13.45 8.01 -2.34
N ALA A 190 13.83 7.16 -1.38
CA ALA A 190 13.04 6.95 -0.17
C ALA A 190 12.94 8.23 0.69
N CYS A 191 14.04 8.98 0.81
CA CYS A 191 14.09 10.27 1.51
C CYS A 191 13.18 11.32 0.85
N ASP A 192 13.14 11.38 -0.48
CA ASP A 192 12.27 12.29 -1.21
C ASP A 192 10.80 11.92 -1.10
N LEU A 193 10.51 10.63 -0.92
CA LEU A 193 9.18 10.10 -0.61
C LEU A 193 8.80 10.25 0.88
N GLY A 194 9.64 10.90 1.71
CA GLY A 194 9.34 11.20 3.10
C GLY A 194 9.74 10.11 4.11
N HIS A 195 10.68 9.23 3.78
CA HIS A 195 11.19 8.25 4.73
C HIS A 195 12.37 8.82 5.52
N GLU A 196 12.15 9.16 6.79
CA GLU A 196 13.10 9.85 7.65
C GLU A 196 14.44 9.10 7.84
N ASN A 197 14.38 7.78 8.07
CA ASN A 197 15.58 6.96 8.22
C ASN A 197 16.44 6.92 6.95
N ALA A 198 15.81 7.02 5.76
CA ALA A 198 16.53 7.04 4.50
C ALA A 198 17.34 8.32 4.34
N CYS A 199 16.75 9.48 4.71
CA CYS A 199 17.47 10.76 4.72
C CYS A 199 18.68 10.69 5.65
N TYR A 200 18.50 10.14 6.85
CA TYR A 200 19.57 9.98 7.81
C TYR A 200 20.70 9.08 7.27
N ASN A 201 20.35 7.89 6.77
CA ASN A 201 21.35 6.95 6.24
C ASN A 201 22.14 7.54 5.06
N LEU A 202 21.47 8.23 4.16
CA LEU A 202 22.14 8.93 3.06
C LEU A 202 23.05 10.04 3.58
N GLY A 203 22.64 10.78 4.62
CA GLY A 203 23.44 11.77 5.30
C GLY A 203 24.72 11.18 5.88
N VAL A 204 24.63 10.00 6.51
CA VAL A 204 25.79 9.25 7.03
C VAL A 204 26.73 8.87 5.88
N MET A 205 26.22 8.34 4.76
CA MET A 205 27.06 7.99 3.60
C MET A 205 27.84 9.19 3.04
N TYR A 206 27.24 10.40 3.03
CA TYR A 206 27.94 11.63 2.63
C TYR A 206 28.96 12.11 3.70
N MET A 207 28.71 11.81 4.98
CA MET A 207 29.65 12.15 6.06
C MET A 207 30.89 11.27 6.04
N ASP A 208 30.70 9.97 5.86
CA ASP A 208 31.80 8.99 5.89
C ASP A 208 32.67 9.13 4.64
N GLY A 209 32.06 9.29 3.49
CA GLY A 209 32.77 9.47 2.22
C GLY A 209 33.40 8.18 1.70
N GLU A 210 32.95 7.00 2.18
CA GLU A 210 33.50 5.71 1.76
C GLU A 210 33.07 5.31 0.35
N PHE A 211 31.78 5.48 0.04
CA PHE A 211 31.17 5.10 -1.26
C PHE A 211 30.72 6.32 -2.07
N LEU A 212 30.49 7.45 -1.41
CA LEU A 212 30.15 8.72 -2.02
C LEU A 212 31.26 9.72 -1.72
N LYS A 213 31.46 10.69 -2.64
CA LYS A 213 32.37 11.80 -2.33
C LYS A 213 31.90 12.52 -1.08
N LYS A 214 32.77 12.58 -0.05
CA LYS A 214 32.48 13.25 1.21
C LYS A 214 31.94 14.66 1.01
N ASN A 215 30.78 14.94 1.60
CA ASN A 215 30.11 16.23 1.48
C ASN A 215 29.33 16.56 2.78
N LYS A 216 30.01 17.28 3.67
CA LYS A 216 29.41 17.68 4.96
C LYS A 216 28.18 18.58 4.83
N LEU A 217 28.14 19.44 3.80
CA LEU A 217 26.98 20.32 3.57
C LEU A 217 25.75 19.49 3.18
N LYS A 218 25.90 18.57 2.21
CA LYS A 218 24.82 17.68 1.82
C LYS A 218 24.36 16.78 2.97
N ALA A 219 25.30 16.29 3.79
CA ALA A 219 24.98 15.53 5.00
C ALA A 219 24.16 16.35 6.00
N ALA A 220 24.55 17.61 6.25
CA ALA A 220 23.81 18.51 7.14
C ALA A 220 22.39 18.78 6.64
N GLU A 221 22.20 19.01 5.34
CA GLU A 221 20.88 19.19 4.71
C GLU A 221 19.99 17.95 4.91
N LEU A 222 20.54 16.75 4.69
CA LEU A 222 19.83 15.49 4.85
C LEU A 222 19.48 15.20 6.31
N PHE A 223 20.41 15.45 7.25
CA PHE A 223 20.11 15.32 8.67
C PHE A 223 19.04 16.32 9.12
N LYS A 224 19.09 17.57 8.61
CA LYS A 224 18.05 18.56 8.89
C LYS A 224 16.69 18.07 8.36
N LYS A 225 16.62 17.61 7.10
CA LYS A 225 15.37 17.07 6.49
C LYS A 225 14.80 15.90 7.31
N SER A 226 15.65 14.99 7.78
CA SER A 226 15.27 13.87 8.64
C SER A 226 14.82 14.33 10.03
N CYS A 227 15.50 15.32 10.61
CA CYS A 227 15.13 15.93 11.90
C CYS A 227 13.75 16.63 11.81
N ASP A 228 13.49 17.37 10.73
CA ASP A 228 12.19 18.03 10.48
C ASP A 228 11.03 17.00 10.37
N MET A 229 11.35 15.72 10.08
CA MET A 229 10.43 14.58 10.12
C MET A 229 10.39 13.86 11.48
N ASN A 230 10.89 14.47 12.55
CA ASN A 230 10.93 13.97 13.93
C ASN A 230 11.84 12.76 14.17
N PHE A 231 12.93 12.60 13.43
CA PHE A 231 13.93 11.57 13.71
C PHE A 231 15.04 12.09 14.61
N ASP A 232 14.99 11.76 15.89
CA ASP A 232 15.85 12.29 16.96
C ASP A 232 17.36 12.11 16.70
N LEU A 233 17.77 10.98 16.10
CA LEU A 233 19.18 10.73 15.78
C LEU A 233 19.69 11.73 14.74
N ALA A 234 18.85 12.08 13.77
CA ALA A 234 19.20 13.06 12.76
C ALA A 234 19.31 14.48 13.36
N CYS A 235 18.44 14.83 14.31
CA CYS A 235 18.52 16.11 15.02
C CYS A 235 19.83 16.24 15.77
N LYS A 236 20.26 15.17 16.46
CA LYS A 236 21.56 15.14 17.15
C LYS A 236 22.72 15.25 16.18
N ALA A 237 22.68 14.53 15.05
CA ALA A 237 23.72 14.59 14.02
C ALA A 237 23.83 15.99 13.41
N TYR A 238 22.70 16.61 13.07
CA TYR A 238 22.65 17.98 12.54
C TYR A 238 23.24 19.00 13.51
N ASN A 239 22.86 18.95 14.79
CA ASN A 239 23.35 19.88 15.81
C ASN A 239 24.87 19.71 16.07
N ASN A 240 25.40 18.50 15.94
CA ASN A 240 26.83 18.25 16.11
C ASN A 240 27.67 18.78 14.94
N LEU A 241 27.11 18.88 13.74
CA LEU A 241 27.80 19.45 12.58
C LEU A 241 27.85 20.97 12.58
N ASN A 242 26.96 21.63 13.34
CA ASN A 242 26.85 23.08 13.42
C ASN A 242 27.50 23.68 14.67
N LYS A 243 28.20 22.86 15.48
CA LYS A 243 29.05 23.28 16.58
C LYS A 243 30.50 23.50 16.13
#